data_cb545595963759cafac09c8677d17cd1
#
_entry.id   cb545595963759cafac09c8677d17cd1
#
_cell.length_a   1.000
_cell.length_b   1.000
_cell.length_c   1.000
_cell.angle_alpha   90.00
_cell.angle_beta   90.00
_cell.angle_gamma   90.00
#
_symmetry.space_group_name_H-M   'P 1'
#
loop_
_entity.id
_entity.type
_entity.pdbx_description
1 polymer ?
#
loop_
_entity_poly.entity_id
_entity_poly.type
_entity_poly.pdbx_seq_one_letter_code
_entity_poly.pdbx_strand_id
1 'polypeptide(L)'
;ATLHAVGDQLGNISTSALEAFQSRLIGFDPLTGTLSGGHKVYLTIDADLSRTAWEALDGRKGVAAVYNYQTGDILCMVSNPSFDPADPPEISDDDSDYEGVYLNRLLSGLYTPGSVFKVVTTAAALEQLPGVEERTFTCDGSVTIGDQVITCPYAHGEMDLSDAFARSCNGVYAQLAVELGADVLQDYARQAGLLEGFSVSGIPTVSGLFTAGSSGDLGWSGVGQYEDMVNPCAMLALMGSIASED
;
A
#
# COMPACT_ATOMS: atom_id res chain seq x y z
N ALA A 1 -10.77 17.04 -2.48
CA ALA A 1 -10.73 15.57 -2.47
C ALA A 1 -9.91 15.01 -3.63
N THR A 2 -10.02 15.55 -4.85
CA THR A 2 -9.39 14.98 -6.07
C THR A 2 -8.04 15.61 -6.42
N LEU A 3 -7.47 16.46 -5.56
CA LEU A 3 -6.23 17.21 -5.82
C LEU A 3 -5.09 16.29 -6.32
N HIS A 4 -4.79 15.22 -5.60
CA HIS A 4 -3.65 14.35 -5.93
C HIS A 4 -3.86 13.49 -7.18
N ALA A 5 -5.11 13.21 -7.54
CA ALA A 5 -5.43 12.50 -8.78
C ALA A 5 -5.34 13.43 -9.99
N VAL A 6 -5.89 14.64 -9.87
CA VAL A 6 -5.95 15.63 -10.97
C VAL A 6 -4.64 16.40 -11.08
N GLY A 7 -4.17 16.96 -9.98
CA GLY A 7 -2.98 17.82 -9.90
C GLY A 7 -3.30 19.26 -9.53
N ASP A 8 -2.26 20.02 -9.28
CA ASP A 8 -2.30 21.47 -9.03
C ASP A 8 -1.74 22.24 -10.24
N GLN A 9 -2.06 23.54 -10.30
CA GLN A 9 -1.66 24.39 -11.42
C GLN A 9 -0.15 24.67 -11.48
N LEU A 10 0.56 24.48 -10.36
CA LEU A 10 2.00 24.76 -10.25
C LEU A 10 2.86 23.50 -10.55
N GLY A 11 2.23 22.32 -10.69
CA GLY A 11 2.94 21.08 -10.97
C GLY A 11 3.69 20.50 -9.77
N ASN A 12 3.31 20.87 -8.54
CA ASN A 12 3.97 20.34 -7.33
C ASN A 12 3.69 18.84 -7.13
N ILE A 13 2.56 18.33 -7.67
CA ILE A 13 2.19 16.92 -7.56
C ILE A 13 2.63 16.18 -8.83
N SER A 14 3.85 15.68 -8.83
CA SER A 14 4.50 15.06 -9.99
C SER A 14 3.81 13.78 -10.50
N THR A 15 3.03 13.10 -9.68
CA THR A 15 2.29 11.86 -10.01
C THR A 15 0.80 12.12 -10.22
N SER A 16 0.46 13.30 -10.73
CA SER A 16 -0.90 13.70 -11.06
C SER A 16 -1.21 13.51 -12.55
N ALA A 17 -2.51 13.50 -12.89
CA ALA A 17 -2.94 13.42 -14.29
C ALA A 17 -2.52 14.66 -15.11
N LEU A 18 -2.54 15.87 -14.52
CA LEU A 18 -2.10 17.09 -15.20
C LEU A 18 -0.64 16.98 -15.63
N GLU A 19 0.23 16.50 -14.76
CA GLU A 19 1.65 16.33 -15.05
C GLU A 19 1.87 15.20 -16.06
N ALA A 20 1.28 14.02 -15.82
CA ALA A 20 1.48 12.85 -16.67
C ALA A 20 0.96 13.03 -18.11
N PHE A 21 -0.11 13.81 -18.29
CA PHE A 21 -0.74 14.01 -19.60
C PHE A 21 -0.57 15.43 -20.15
N GLN A 22 0.36 16.23 -19.59
CA GLN A 22 0.57 17.62 -19.96
C GLN A 22 0.75 17.79 -21.48
N SER A 23 1.60 17.01 -22.13
CA SER A 23 1.86 17.09 -23.58
C SER A 23 0.59 16.85 -24.41
N ARG A 24 -0.28 15.93 -23.97
CA ARG A 24 -1.56 15.68 -24.63
C ARG A 24 -2.55 16.82 -24.41
N LEU A 25 -2.62 17.36 -23.21
CA LEU A 25 -3.54 18.44 -22.85
C LEU A 25 -3.22 19.73 -23.61
N ILE A 26 -1.94 20.06 -23.79
CA ILE A 26 -1.51 21.25 -24.57
C ILE A 26 -1.38 20.98 -26.07
N GLY A 27 -1.43 19.71 -26.52
CA GLY A 27 -1.30 19.33 -27.90
C GLY A 27 0.11 19.54 -28.49
N PHE A 28 1.14 19.43 -27.66
CA PHE A 28 2.53 19.52 -28.08
C PHE A 28 3.00 18.23 -28.74
N ASP A 29 3.49 18.32 -29.96
CA ASP A 29 4.14 17.21 -30.66
C ASP A 29 5.67 17.35 -30.52
N PRO A 30 6.33 16.48 -29.76
CA PRO A 30 7.77 16.55 -29.54
C PRO A 30 8.62 16.23 -30.79
N LEU A 31 8.05 15.54 -31.78
CA LEU A 31 8.77 15.19 -33.03
C LEU A 31 8.83 16.38 -34.00
N THR A 32 7.75 17.15 -34.08
CA THR A 32 7.65 18.30 -34.98
C THR A 32 7.89 19.63 -34.29
N GLY A 33 7.86 19.67 -32.97
CA GLY A 33 7.95 20.89 -32.16
C GLY A 33 6.75 21.81 -32.32
N THR A 34 5.62 21.31 -32.83
CA THR A 34 4.43 22.10 -33.11
C THR A 34 3.37 21.92 -32.03
N LEU A 35 2.50 22.96 -31.86
CA LEU A 35 1.29 22.88 -31.04
C LEU A 35 0.10 22.61 -31.96
N SER A 36 -0.60 21.51 -31.73
CA SER A 36 -1.91 21.21 -32.27
C SER A 36 -2.97 21.52 -31.19
N GLY A 37 -4.25 21.55 -31.54
CA GLY A 37 -5.30 21.71 -30.49
C GLY A 37 -5.19 20.62 -29.43
N GLY A 38 -5.23 21.00 -28.15
CA GLY A 38 -5.10 20.07 -27.03
C GLY A 38 -6.19 18.98 -27.02
N HIS A 39 -5.86 17.85 -26.45
CA HIS A 39 -6.77 16.71 -26.31
C HIS A 39 -7.46 16.70 -24.95
N LYS A 40 -8.61 16.04 -24.87
CA LYS A 40 -9.29 15.76 -23.62
C LYS A 40 -8.73 14.49 -22.99
N VAL A 41 -8.53 14.52 -21.69
CA VAL A 41 -8.21 13.35 -20.86
C VAL A 41 -9.39 13.11 -19.93
N TYR A 42 -9.88 11.89 -19.90
CA TYR A 42 -10.97 11.45 -19.02
C TYR A 42 -10.37 10.54 -17.96
N LEU A 43 -10.70 10.81 -16.71
CA LEU A 43 -10.30 9.99 -15.56
C LEU A 43 -11.50 9.15 -15.11
N THR A 44 -11.22 7.97 -14.55
CA THR A 44 -12.23 7.08 -13.95
C THR A 44 -12.61 7.50 -12.52
N ILE A 45 -12.00 8.57 -12.02
CA ILE A 45 -12.21 9.08 -10.66
C ILE A 45 -13.64 9.60 -10.49
N ASP A 46 -14.35 9.04 -9.53
CA ASP A 46 -15.65 9.50 -9.07
C ASP A 46 -15.47 10.60 -8.01
N ALA A 47 -15.98 11.80 -8.31
CA ALA A 47 -15.81 12.97 -7.46
C ALA A 47 -16.62 12.87 -6.16
N ASP A 48 -17.80 12.26 -6.18
CA ASP A 48 -18.65 12.12 -4.99
C ASP A 48 -18.12 11.03 -4.05
N LEU A 49 -17.66 9.91 -4.62
CA LEU A 49 -16.94 8.89 -3.86
C LEU A 49 -15.66 9.45 -3.23
N SER A 50 -14.89 10.21 -4.00
CA SER A 50 -13.67 10.86 -3.49
C SER A 50 -13.96 11.87 -2.38
N ARG A 51 -15.06 12.62 -2.47
CA ARG A 51 -15.50 13.54 -1.40
C ARG A 51 -15.85 12.78 -0.14
N THR A 52 -16.64 11.72 -0.26
CA THR A 52 -17.02 10.85 0.86
C THR A 52 -15.79 10.24 1.54
N ALA A 53 -14.82 9.77 0.77
CA ALA A 53 -13.57 9.22 1.28
C ALA A 53 -12.73 10.28 2.00
N TRP A 54 -12.66 11.50 1.46
CA TRP A 54 -11.94 12.62 2.08
C TRP A 54 -12.58 13.04 3.40
N GLU A 55 -13.91 13.14 3.45
CA GLU A 55 -14.67 13.44 4.67
C GLU A 55 -14.47 12.35 5.74
N ALA A 56 -14.44 11.07 5.32
CA ALA A 56 -14.19 9.94 6.23
C ALA A 56 -12.76 9.91 6.80
N LEU A 57 -11.78 10.49 6.12
CA LEU A 57 -10.43 10.68 6.67
C LEU A 57 -10.43 11.66 7.84
N ASP A 58 -11.40 12.57 7.90
CA ASP A 58 -11.64 13.48 9.04
C ASP A 58 -10.34 14.19 9.50
N GLY A 59 -9.60 14.79 8.57
CA GLY A 59 -8.35 15.49 8.81
C GLY A 59 -7.14 14.59 9.10
N ARG A 60 -7.31 13.26 9.23
CA ARG A 60 -6.19 12.35 9.49
C ARG A 60 -5.27 12.30 8.27
N LYS A 61 -3.95 12.32 8.50
CA LYS A 61 -2.97 12.07 7.44
C LYS A 61 -3.10 10.63 6.95
N GLY A 62 -3.22 10.45 5.64
CA GLY A 62 -3.37 9.11 5.08
C GLY A 62 -3.86 9.09 3.64
N VAL A 63 -4.27 7.92 3.21
CA VAL A 63 -4.79 7.65 1.86
C VAL A 63 -6.06 6.82 1.93
N ALA A 64 -7.03 7.14 1.07
CA ALA A 64 -8.17 6.30 0.79
C ALA A 64 -8.27 6.08 -0.73
N ALA A 65 -8.41 4.82 -1.15
CA ALA A 65 -8.49 4.47 -2.55
C ALA A 65 -9.51 3.36 -2.77
N VAL A 66 -10.17 3.41 -3.91
CA VAL A 66 -11.11 2.39 -4.38
C VAL A 66 -10.83 2.14 -5.85
N TYR A 67 -10.74 0.88 -6.23
CA TYR A 67 -10.67 0.51 -7.63
C TYR A 67 -11.60 -0.67 -7.93
N ASN A 68 -11.96 -0.79 -9.19
CA ASN A 68 -12.69 -1.94 -9.70
C ASN A 68 -11.66 -3.01 -10.12
N TYR A 69 -11.56 -4.10 -9.36
CA TYR A 69 -10.58 -5.15 -9.63
C TYR A 69 -10.83 -5.91 -10.94
N GLN A 70 -12.06 -5.88 -11.47
CA GLN A 70 -12.40 -6.52 -12.75
C GLN A 70 -11.98 -5.70 -13.96
N THR A 71 -12.01 -4.35 -13.87
CA THR A 71 -11.68 -3.44 -14.97
C THR A 71 -10.35 -2.75 -14.83
N GLY A 72 -9.79 -2.70 -13.61
CA GLY A 72 -8.60 -1.93 -13.28
C GLY A 72 -8.84 -0.44 -13.06
N ASP A 73 -10.09 0.04 -13.19
CA ASP A 73 -10.42 1.46 -13.03
C ASP A 73 -10.24 1.93 -11.58
N ILE A 74 -9.43 2.95 -11.38
CA ILE A 74 -9.33 3.62 -10.08
C ILE A 74 -10.48 4.62 -9.97
N LEU A 75 -11.40 4.35 -9.05
CA LEU A 75 -12.60 5.16 -8.83
C LEU A 75 -12.39 6.24 -7.77
N CYS A 76 -11.46 6.02 -6.85
CA CYS A 76 -11.13 6.96 -5.78
C CYS A 76 -9.64 6.92 -5.50
N MET A 77 -9.03 8.11 -5.40
CA MET A 77 -7.61 8.29 -5.06
C MET A 77 -7.50 9.59 -4.24
N VAL A 78 -7.63 9.47 -2.94
CA VAL A 78 -7.61 10.59 -2.01
C VAL A 78 -6.40 10.50 -1.11
N SER A 79 -5.60 11.56 -1.06
CA SER A 79 -4.53 11.72 -0.07
C SER A 79 -4.83 12.91 0.84
N ASN A 80 -4.48 12.80 2.11
CA ASN A 80 -4.59 13.88 3.08
C ASN A 80 -3.23 14.01 3.84
N PRO A 81 -2.69 15.23 4.10
CA PRO A 81 -3.32 16.55 3.89
C PRO A 81 -3.55 16.91 2.42
N SER A 82 -4.47 17.82 2.19
CA SER A 82 -4.89 18.31 0.89
C SER A 82 -5.33 19.78 1.01
N PHE A 83 -5.41 20.47 -0.11
CA PHE A 83 -5.91 21.87 -0.17
C PHE A 83 -6.82 22.09 -1.39
N ASP A 84 -7.48 23.24 -1.44
CA ASP A 84 -8.22 23.67 -2.63
C ASP A 84 -7.24 24.26 -3.66
N PRO A 85 -7.05 23.64 -4.83
CA PRO A 85 -6.13 24.15 -5.85
C PRO A 85 -6.58 25.50 -6.45
N ALA A 86 -7.84 25.91 -6.25
CA ALA A 86 -8.33 27.24 -6.67
C ALA A 86 -7.98 28.35 -5.67
N ASP A 87 -7.72 27.99 -4.41
CA ASP A 87 -7.30 28.89 -3.33
C ASP A 87 -6.20 28.22 -2.48
N PRO A 88 -4.98 28.04 -3.05
CA PRO A 88 -3.92 27.33 -2.37
C PRO A 88 -3.40 28.16 -1.18
N PRO A 89 -3.24 27.54 -0.01
CA PRO A 89 -2.68 28.22 1.16
C PRO A 89 -1.18 28.54 0.95
N GLU A 90 -0.68 29.51 1.68
CA GLU A 90 0.76 29.69 1.84
C GLU A 90 1.30 28.59 2.77
N ILE A 91 2.06 27.66 2.22
CA ILE A 91 2.63 26.51 2.95
C ILE A 91 4.10 26.78 3.20
N SER A 92 4.53 26.78 4.47
CA SER A 92 5.92 26.81 4.86
C SER A 92 6.46 25.39 5.09
N ASP A 93 7.77 25.20 4.92
CA ASP A 93 8.42 23.89 5.12
C ASP A 93 8.26 23.34 6.55
N ASP A 94 8.03 24.21 7.53
CA ASP A 94 7.86 23.86 8.94
C ASP A 94 6.39 23.61 9.32
N ASP A 95 5.44 23.71 8.37
CA ASP A 95 4.02 23.54 8.66
C ASP A 95 3.65 22.05 8.72
N SER A 96 3.55 21.56 9.96
CA SER A 96 3.24 20.15 10.23
C SER A 96 1.87 19.72 9.71
N ASP A 97 0.91 20.64 9.53
CA ASP A 97 -0.43 20.31 9.05
C ASP A 97 -0.43 19.97 7.56
N TYR A 98 0.54 20.54 6.82
CA TYR A 98 0.72 20.28 5.39
C TYR A 98 1.89 19.34 5.06
N GLU A 99 2.49 18.68 6.05
CA GLU A 99 3.59 17.73 5.81
C GLU A 99 3.19 16.65 4.80
N GLY A 100 3.92 16.59 3.69
CA GLY A 100 3.66 15.65 2.59
C GLY A 100 2.38 15.97 1.80
N VAL A 101 1.93 17.21 1.78
CA VAL A 101 0.72 17.67 1.07
C VAL A 101 0.80 17.47 -0.45
N TYR A 102 2.00 17.49 -1.02
CA TYR A 102 2.20 17.25 -2.46
C TYR A 102 2.42 15.76 -2.79
N LEU A 103 2.45 14.89 -1.79
CA LEU A 103 2.64 13.47 -1.98
C LEU A 103 1.33 12.80 -2.37
N ASN A 104 1.26 12.23 -3.56
CA ASN A 104 0.23 11.27 -3.90
C ASN A 104 0.49 9.98 -3.12
N ARG A 105 -0.17 9.83 -1.99
CA ARG A 105 0.09 8.76 -1.03
C ARG A 105 -0.27 7.37 -1.56
N LEU A 106 -1.17 7.29 -2.53
CA LEU A 106 -1.48 6.01 -3.18
C LEU A 106 -0.33 5.53 -4.04
N LEU A 107 0.22 6.41 -4.90
CA LEU A 107 1.21 6.02 -5.90
C LEU A 107 2.64 6.12 -5.38
N SER A 108 2.91 7.11 -4.52
CA SER A 108 4.27 7.46 -4.06
C SER A 108 4.48 7.27 -2.56
N GLY A 109 3.46 6.88 -1.79
CA GLY A 109 3.60 6.61 -0.36
C GLY A 109 4.16 5.21 -0.10
N LEU A 110 4.91 5.10 1.01
CA LEU A 110 5.35 3.83 1.59
C LEU A 110 4.90 3.76 3.04
N TYR A 111 4.34 2.64 3.43
CA TYR A 111 3.79 2.43 4.77
C TYR A 111 4.14 1.05 5.29
N THR A 112 4.36 0.96 6.59
CA THR A 112 4.44 -0.33 7.28
C THR A 112 3.10 -1.06 7.09
N PRO A 113 3.09 -2.25 6.48
CA PRO A 113 1.84 -2.92 6.10
C PRO A 113 1.01 -3.39 7.30
N GLY A 114 1.66 -3.72 8.42
CA GLY A 114 1.00 -4.33 9.55
C GLY A 114 0.38 -5.68 9.20
N SER A 115 -0.67 -6.05 9.93
CA SER A 115 -1.29 -7.38 9.82
C SER A 115 -1.86 -7.74 8.44
N VAL A 116 -2.01 -6.79 7.51
CA VAL A 116 -2.42 -7.13 6.14
C VAL A 116 -1.32 -7.92 5.39
N PHE A 117 -0.06 -7.79 5.81
CA PHE A 117 1.05 -8.59 5.28
C PHE A 117 0.94 -10.08 5.60
N LYS A 118 0.20 -10.47 6.62
CA LYS A 118 -0.04 -11.88 6.98
C LYS A 118 -0.64 -12.70 5.84
N VAL A 119 -1.28 -12.06 4.88
CA VAL A 119 -1.72 -12.72 3.64
C VAL A 119 -0.54 -13.33 2.90
N VAL A 120 0.55 -12.59 2.76
CA VAL A 120 1.79 -13.05 2.11
C VAL A 120 2.43 -14.18 2.92
N THR A 121 2.55 -13.99 4.23
CA THR A 121 3.10 -15.02 5.12
C THR A 121 2.25 -16.30 5.12
N THR A 122 0.92 -16.18 5.02
CA THR A 122 0.01 -17.32 4.91
C THR A 122 0.23 -18.07 3.60
N ALA A 123 0.28 -17.37 2.47
CA ALA A 123 0.54 -17.97 1.17
C ALA A 123 1.87 -18.74 1.17
N ALA A 124 2.94 -18.12 1.68
CA ALA A 124 4.23 -18.77 1.83
C ALA A 124 4.16 -20.00 2.73
N ALA A 125 3.45 -19.94 3.86
CA ALA A 125 3.33 -21.05 4.78
C ALA A 125 2.57 -22.22 4.16
N LEU A 126 1.46 -21.97 3.48
CA LEU A 126 0.66 -23.00 2.83
C LEU A 126 1.43 -23.77 1.75
N GLU A 127 2.29 -23.08 0.99
CA GLU A 127 3.03 -23.69 -0.11
C GLU A 127 4.38 -24.31 0.33
N GLN A 128 5.03 -23.74 1.35
CA GLN A 128 6.40 -24.12 1.71
C GLN A 128 6.49 -24.98 2.97
N LEU A 129 5.45 -25.02 3.83
CA LEU A 129 5.46 -25.78 5.08
C LEU A 129 4.46 -26.94 5.01
N PRO A 130 4.90 -28.15 4.66
CA PRO A 130 4.00 -29.32 4.52
C PRO A 130 3.18 -29.57 5.79
N GLY A 131 1.86 -29.72 5.64
CA GLY A 131 0.93 -30.02 6.73
C GLY A 131 0.69 -28.85 7.69
N VAL A 132 1.01 -27.61 7.31
CA VAL A 132 0.82 -26.43 8.17
C VAL A 132 -0.64 -26.21 8.54
N GLU A 133 -1.58 -26.56 7.65
CA GLU A 133 -3.03 -26.46 7.88
C GLU A 133 -3.53 -27.40 8.98
N GLU A 134 -2.83 -28.54 9.18
CA GLU A 134 -3.17 -29.56 10.18
C GLU A 134 -2.50 -29.30 11.54
N ARG A 135 -1.64 -28.27 11.62
CA ARG A 135 -0.90 -27.94 12.84
C ARG A 135 -1.80 -27.24 13.85
N THR A 136 -1.57 -27.55 15.12
CA THR A 136 -2.12 -26.79 16.25
C THR A 136 -1.04 -25.85 16.79
N PHE A 137 -1.39 -24.61 16.94
CA PHE A 137 -0.55 -23.53 17.51
C PHE A 137 -1.10 -23.11 18.86
N THR A 138 -0.22 -22.68 19.77
CA THR A 138 -0.62 -22.14 21.08
C THR A 138 -0.12 -20.70 21.19
N CYS A 139 -1.00 -19.80 21.63
CA CYS A 139 -0.66 -18.42 21.90
C CYS A 139 -1.03 -18.00 23.33
N ASP A 140 -0.03 -17.80 24.16
CA ASP A 140 -0.15 -17.35 25.55
C ASP A 140 -0.10 -15.81 25.68
N GLY A 141 -0.27 -15.08 24.57
CA GLY A 141 -0.22 -13.62 24.52
C GLY A 141 1.13 -13.04 24.11
N SER A 142 2.19 -13.85 24.10
CA SER A 142 3.51 -13.45 23.61
C SER A 142 4.32 -14.68 23.22
N VAL A 143 5.33 -14.46 22.36
CA VAL A 143 6.37 -15.44 22.02
C VAL A 143 7.72 -14.75 21.98
N THR A 144 8.74 -15.43 22.49
CA THR A 144 10.14 -14.95 22.40
C THR A 144 10.81 -15.59 21.20
N ILE A 145 11.36 -14.76 20.32
CA ILE A 145 12.12 -15.19 19.14
C ILE A 145 13.45 -14.46 19.14
N GLY A 146 14.53 -15.21 19.28
CA GLY A 146 15.85 -14.61 19.47
C GLY A 146 15.90 -13.76 20.73
N ASP A 147 16.22 -12.50 20.58
CA ASP A 147 16.29 -11.48 21.63
C ASP A 147 15.03 -10.61 21.76
N GLN A 148 14.00 -10.86 20.93
CA GLN A 148 12.79 -10.06 20.90
C GLN A 148 11.57 -10.80 21.43
N VAL A 149 10.66 -10.04 22.05
CA VAL A 149 9.35 -10.52 22.51
C VAL A 149 8.26 -9.97 21.61
N ILE A 150 7.61 -10.86 20.86
CA ILE A 150 6.50 -10.52 19.98
C ILE A 150 5.20 -10.74 20.75
N THR A 151 4.40 -9.69 20.86
CA THR A 151 3.19 -9.67 21.68
C THR A 151 1.92 -9.69 20.86
N CYS A 152 0.90 -10.33 21.39
CA CYS A 152 -0.50 -10.22 20.97
C CYS A 152 -1.27 -9.32 21.95
N PRO A 153 -2.42 -8.75 21.56
CA PRO A 153 -3.25 -7.96 22.48
C PRO A 153 -3.77 -8.77 23.68
N TYR A 154 -3.90 -10.09 23.50
CA TYR A 154 -4.32 -11.06 24.53
C TYR A 154 -3.88 -12.48 24.15
N ALA A 155 -3.95 -13.42 25.07
CA ALA A 155 -3.72 -14.83 24.81
C ALA A 155 -4.86 -15.42 23.97
N HIS A 156 -4.52 -15.99 22.80
CA HIS A 156 -5.53 -16.55 21.90
C HIS A 156 -5.83 -18.04 22.19
N GLY A 157 -4.98 -18.73 22.97
CA GLY A 157 -5.09 -20.14 23.28
C GLY A 157 -4.65 -21.05 22.11
N GLU A 158 -5.21 -22.26 22.08
CA GLU A 158 -4.99 -23.21 20.99
C GLU A 158 -5.81 -22.85 19.76
N MET A 159 -5.20 -22.97 18.57
CA MET A 159 -5.80 -22.61 17.28
C MET A 159 -5.09 -23.30 16.13
N ASP A 160 -5.78 -23.49 15.01
CA ASP A 160 -5.18 -23.84 13.72
C ASP A 160 -4.71 -22.59 12.95
N LEU A 161 -4.21 -22.78 11.72
CA LEU A 161 -3.74 -21.67 10.88
C LEU A 161 -4.88 -20.70 10.49
N SER A 162 -6.06 -21.23 10.19
CA SER A 162 -7.25 -20.42 9.82
C SER A 162 -7.67 -19.52 10.97
N ASP A 163 -7.76 -20.07 12.18
CA ASP A 163 -8.04 -19.32 13.40
C ASP A 163 -6.96 -18.28 13.70
N ALA A 164 -5.68 -18.62 13.49
CA ALA A 164 -4.56 -17.71 13.69
C ALA A 164 -4.63 -16.52 12.71
N PHE A 165 -5.04 -16.75 11.47
CA PHE A 165 -5.29 -15.70 10.49
C PHE A 165 -6.48 -14.83 10.90
N ALA A 166 -7.62 -15.45 11.20
CA ALA A 166 -8.85 -14.75 11.57
C ALA A 166 -8.68 -13.86 12.82
N ARG A 167 -7.89 -14.32 13.80
CA ARG A 167 -7.59 -13.58 15.03
C ARG A 167 -6.35 -12.68 14.91
N SER A 168 -5.70 -12.70 13.76
CA SER A 168 -4.47 -11.93 13.50
C SER A 168 -3.37 -12.18 14.55
N CYS A 169 -3.12 -13.45 14.89
CA CYS A 169 -2.19 -13.84 15.95
C CYS A 169 -0.74 -13.53 15.59
N ASN A 170 -0.14 -12.53 16.21
CA ASN A 170 1.26 -12.17 15.95
C ASN A 170 2.23 -13.31 16.30
N GLY A 171 1.97 -14.01 17.41
CA GLY A 171 2.85 -15.08 17.87
C GLY A 171 2.96 -16.24 16.89
N VAL A 172 1.86 -16.65 16.27
CA VAL A 172 1.86 -17.72 15.25
C VAL A 172 2.58 -17.22 13.99
N TYR A 173 2.25 -16.01 13.49
CA TYR A 173 2.85 -15.47 12.28
C TYR A 173 4.35 -15.21 12.41
N ALA A 174 4.80 -14.80 13.57
CA ALA A 174 6.23 -14.65 13.84
C ALA A 174 6.99 -16.00 13.82
N GLN A 175 6.39 -17.05 14.38
CA GLN A 175 6.97 -18.40 14.32
C GLN A 175 7.01 -18.93 12.88
N LEU A 176 5.92 -18.77 12.11
CA LEU A 176 5.88 -19.16 10.71
C LEU A 176 6.92 -18.41 9.88
N ALA A 177 7.10 -17.12 10.12
CA ALA A 177 8.10 -16.32 9.43
C ALA A 177 9.53 -16.82 9.65
N VAL A 178 9.86 -17.18 10.87
CA VAL A 178 11.18 -17.73 11.22
C VAL A 178 11.39 -19.12 10.62
N GLU A 179 10.34 -19.96 10.61
CA GLU A 179 10.40 -21.29 9.99
C GLU A 179 10.58 -21.21 8.48
N LEU A 180 9.90 -20.26 7.82
CA LEU A 180 10.02 -19.99 6.38
C LEU A 180 11.40 -19.44 5.99
N GLY A 181 11.92 -18.54 6.80
CA GLY A 181 13.16 -17.82 6.52
C GLY A 181 12.97 -16.57 5.67
N ALA A 182 13.95 -15.68 5.74
CA ALA A 182 13.92 -14.38 5.11
C ALA A 182 13.79 -14.41 3.57
N ASP A 183 14.57 -15.29 2.94
CA ASP A 183 14.60 -15.40 1.47
C ASP A 183 13.24 -15.81 0.92
N VAL A 184 12.58 -16.77 1.58
CA VAL A 184 11.25 -17.25 1.18
C VAL A 184 10.23 -16.11 1.31
N LEU A 185 10.17 -15.44 2.46
CA LEU A 185 9.22 -14.34 2.66
C LEU A 185 9.47 -13.18 1.68
N GLN A 186 10.72 -12.83 1.41
CA GLN A 186 11.06 -11.80 0.42
C GLN A 186 10.61 -12.20 -0.98
N ASP A 187 10.80 -13.47 -1.37
CA ASP A 187 10.38 -13.96 -2.68
C ASP A 187 8.85 -13.94 -2.82
N TYR A 188 8.11 -14.34 -1.78
CA TYR A 188 6.64 -14.24 -1.79
C TYR A 188 6.15 -12.79 -1.81
N ALA A 189 6.79 -11.88 -1.07
CA ALA A 189 6.48 -10.44 -1.14
C ALA A 189 6.74 -9.86 -2.53
N ARG A 190 7.81 -10.34 -3.21
CA ARG A 190 8.09 -9.94 -4.60
C ARG A 190 7.06 -10.51 -5.57
N GLN A 191 6.71 -11.80 -5.48
CA GLN A 191 5.70 -12.44 -6.31
C GLN A 191 4.32 -11.81 -6.11
N ALA A 192 4.01 -11.35 -4.91
CA ALA A 192 2.81 -10.58 -4.59
C ALA A 192 2.83 -9.14 -5.15
N GLY A 193 3.89 -8.75 -5.88
CA GLY A 193 4.02 -7.42 -6.48
C GLY A 193 4.31 -6.29 -5.48
N LEU A 194 4.64 -6.60 -4.22
CA LEU A 194 4.82 -5.59 -3.18
C LEU A 194 6.18 -4.90 -3.22
N LEU A 195 7.20 -5.55 -3.79
CA LEU A 195 8.59 -5.05 -3.77
C LEU A 195 9.00 -4.36 -5.08
N GLU A 196 8.13 -4.31 -6.07
CA GLU A 196 8.43 -3.69 -7.36
C GLU A 196 7.44 -2.56 -7.64
N GLY A 197 7.94 -1.47 -8.24
CA GLY A 197 7.09 -0.40 -8.76
C GLY A 197 6.46 -0.83 -10.08
N PHE A 198 5.25 -0.35 -10.33
CA PHE A 198 4.55 -0.54 -11.60
C PHE A 198 4.00 0.79 -12.12
N SER A 199 3.24 0.76 -13.20
CA SER A 199 2.71 1.96 -13.82
C SER A 199 1.19 1.96 -13.85
N VAL A 200 0.58 3.01 -13.34
CA VAL A 200 -0.86 3.26 -13.43
C VAL A 200 -1.08 4.30 -14.54
N SER A 201 -1.57 3.87 -15.69
CA SER A 201 -1.80 4.74 -16.87
C SER A 201 -0.57 5.57 -17.28
N GLY A 202 0.64 5.03 -17.09
CA GLY A 202 1.89 5.73 -17.38
C GLY A 202 2.49 6.52 -16.21
N ILE A 203 1.79 6.58 -15.07
CA ILE A 203 2.29 7.21 -13.84
C ILE A 203 2.96 6.14 -12.99
N PRO A 204 4.25 6.26 -12.64
CA PRO A 204 4.96 5.24 -11.87
C PRO A 204 4.50 5.20 -10.41
N THR A 205 4.51 4.00 -9.82
CA THR A 205 4.42 3.80 -8.37
C THR A 205 5.81 3.58 -7.78
N VAL A 206 5.96 3.77 -6.47
CA VAL A 206 7.20 3.43 -5.77
C VAL A 206 7.25 1.95 -5.43
N SER A 207 8.46 1.39 -5.40
CA SER A 207 8.73 0.02 -4.96
C SER A 207 8.66 -0.08 -3.44
N GLY A 208 8.13 -1.20 -2.93
CA GLY A 208 8.22 -1.52 -1.52
C GLY A 208 9.61 -1.97 -1.09
N LEU A 209 9.78 -2.16 0.21
CA LEU A 209 10.99 -2.64 0.84
C LEU A 209 10.66 -3.79 1.79
N PHE A 210 11.42 -4.86 1.71
CA PHE A 210 11.44 -5.93 2.70
C PHE A 210 12.84 -6.03 3.28
N THR A 211 12.94 -5.95 4.61
CA THR A 211 14.20 -6.02 5.32
C THR A 211 14.15 -7.16 6.32
N ALA A 212 15.12 -8.03 6.28
CA ALA A 212 15.27 -9.12 7.27
C ALA A 212 16.59 -8.91 8.02
N GLY A 213 16.49 -8.77 9.33
CA GLY A 213 17.61 -8.67 10.23
C GLY A 213 17.84 -9.96 11.01
N SER A 214 17.81 -9.89 12.34
CA SER A 214 17.85 -11.05 13.24
C SER A 214 16.59 -11.92 13.12
N SER A 215 16.59 -13.07 13.80
CA SER A 215 15.38 -13.92 13.86
C SER A 215 14.18 -13.18 14.46
N GLY A 216 14.40 -12.30 15.44
CA GLY A 216 13.36 -11.48 16.04
C GLY A 216 12.79 -10.46 15.04
N ASP A 217 13.67 -9.82 14.27
CA ASP A 217 13.29 -8.90 13.20
C ASP A 217 12.46 -9.60 12.14
N LEU A 218 12.90 -10.79 11.70
CA LEU A 218 12.17 -11.63 10.76
C LEU A 218 10.78 -12.02 11.29
N GLY A 219 10.68 -12.33 12.58
CA GLY A 219 9.39 -12.58 13.21
C GLY A 219 8.45 -11.38 13.09
N TRP A 220 8.94 -10.17 13.32
CA TRP A 220 8.17 -8.94 13.14
C TRP A 220 7.83 -8.66 11.67
N SER A 221 8.76 -8.93 10.74
CA SER A 221 8.52 -8.82 9.29
C SER A 221 7.38 -9.74 8.84
N GLY A 222 7.31 -10.97 9.34
CA GLY A 222 6.19 -11.88 9.02
C GLY A 222 4.83 -11.43 9.56
N VAL A 223 4.82 -10.54 10.55
CA VAL A 223 3.62 -9.85 11.05
C VAL A 223 3.31 -8.59 10.22
N GLY A 224 4.24 -8.16 9.38
CA GLY A 224 4.15 -6.93 8.59
C GLY A 224 4.59 -5.69 9.36
N GLN A 225 5.50 -5.85 10.29
CA GLN A 225 6.08 -4.79 11.11
C GLN A 225 7.59 -4.73 10.86
N TYR A 226 8.34 -4.11 11.74
CA TYR A 226 9.76 -3.84 11.56
C TYR A 226 9.99 -2.76 10.49
N GLU A 227 10.97 -2.92 9.60
CA GLU A 227 11.32 -1.93 8.58
C GLU A 227 10.65 -2.21 7.21
N ASP A 228 9.72 -3.15 7.17
CA ASP A 228 9.00 -3.47 5.94
C ASP A 228 8.07 -2.32 5.53
N MET A 229 8.14 -1.96 4.26
CA MET A 229 7.36 -0.87 3.71
C MET A 229 6.71 -1.30 2.40
N VAL A 230 5.42 -1.06 2.26
CA VAL A 230 4.68 -1.37 1.03
C VAL A 230 4.01 -0.13 0.46
N ASN A 231 3.89 -0.10 -0.85
CA ASN A 231 3.10 0.90 -1.53
C ASN A 231 1.61 0.54 -1.43
N PRO A 232 0.72 1.48 -1.04
CA PRO A 232 -0.71 1.19 -0.90
C PRO A 232 -1.38 0.73 -2.20
N CYS A 233 -0.92 1.22 -3.36
CA CYS A 233 -1.46 0.80 -4.65
C CYS A 233 -1.08 -0.66 -4.96
N ALA A 234 0.13 -1.09 -4.60
CA ALA A 234 0.55 -2.48 -4.74
C ALA A 234 -0.28 -3.41 -3.84
N MET A 235 -0.51 -3.00 -2.59
CA MET A 235 -1.36 -3.76 -1.66
C MET A 235 -2.81 -3.82 -2.17
N LEU A 236 -3.33 -2.74 -2.74
CA LEU A 236 -4.66 -2.71 -3.33
C LEU A 236 -4.77 -3.69 -4.51
N ALA A 237 -3.75 -3.73 -5.38
CA ALA A 237 -3.68 -4.67 -6.50
C ALA A 237 -3.63 -6.13 -6.03
N LEU A 238 -2.81 -6.45 -5.01
CA LEU A 238 -2.77 -7.77 -4.39
C LEU A 238 -4.14 -8.22 -3.86
N MET A 239 -4.86 -7.33 -3.15
CA MET A 239 -6.20 -7.66 -2.67
C MET A 239 -7.19 -7.91 -3.83
N GLY A 240 -7.01 -7.21 -4.93
CA GLY A 240 -7.81 -7.42 -6.14
C GLY A 240 -7.53 -8.74 -6.84
N SER A 241 -6.27 -9.18 -6.90
CA SER A 241 -5.93 -10.48 -7.48
C SER A 241 -6.54 -11.63 -6.65
N ILE A 242 -6.53 -11.51 -5.32
CA ILE A 242 -7.21 -12.48 -4.44
C ILE A 242 -8.73 -12.49 -4.69
N ALA A 243 -9.34 -11.33 -4.92
CA ALA A 243 -10.77 -11.22 -5.16
C ALA A 243 -11.20 -11.71 -6.56
N SER A 244 -10.29 -11.68 -7.54
CA SER A 244 -10.52 -12.18 -8.90
C SER A 244 -10.27 -13.68 -9.04
N GLU A 245 -9.65 -14.31 -8.05
CA GLU A 245 -9.19 -15.72 -8.10
C GLU A 245 -8.14 -15.96 -9.21
N ASP A 246 -7.39 -14.92 -9.60
CA ASP A 246 -6.34 -14.91 -10.64
C ASP A 246 -4.92 -14.86 -10.01
#